data_244a249cca111bd0bfb74eaea84fe6df
#
_entry.id   244a249cca111bd0bfb74eaea84fe6df
#
_cell.length_a   1.000
_cell.length_b   1.000
_cell.length_c   1.000
_cell.angle_alpha   90.00
_cell.angle_beta   90.00
_cell.angle_gamma   90.00
#
_symmetry.space_group_name_H-M   'P 1'
#
loop_
_entity.id
_entity.type
_entity.pdbx_description
1 polymer ?
#
loop_
_entity_poly.entity_id
_entity_poly.type
_entity_poly.pdbx_seq_one_letter_code
_entity_poly.pdbx_strand_id
1 'polypeptide(L)'
;MQTEGFANRSQAIRFLIEKNVAEHKWQCNHIVAGTIFVIYDQKRADICARISDIQIENQNLILSSAQHYISEGTCLHVATVMGEARQLTALADRMTSIKGIRHGKLLMSRAE
;
A
#
# COMPACT_ATOMS: atom_id res chain seq x y z
N MET A 1 -7.61 -16.65 -8.73
CA MET A 1 -7.81 -16.87 -8.50
C MET A 1 -7.85 -17.44 -8.33
N GLN A 2 -7.36 -16.96 -8.26
CA GLN A 2 -7.36 -17.25 -8.11
C GLN A 2 -6.98 -17.85 -7.88
N THR A 3 -6.40 -17.62 -7.99
CA THR A 3 -6.27 -18.07 -7.63
C THR A 3 -6.24 -18.70 -7.24
N GLU A 4 -5.76 -18.49 -7.94
CA GLU A 4 -6.34 -19.16 -7.42
C GLU A 4 -7.48 -19.16 -7.07
N GLY A 5 -7.99 -19.30 -7.82
CA GLY A 5 -9.37 -19.01 -7.89
C GLY A 5 -9.78 -18.60 -6.60
N PHE A 6 -10.10 -17.49 -6.53
CA PHE A 6 -10.42 -16.94 -5.25
C PHE A 6 -11.80 -16.37 -5.33
N ALA A 7 -12.63 -16.80 -4.40
CA ALA A 7 -14.02 -16.42 -4.40
C ALA A 7 -14.17 -14.92 -4.22
N ASN A 8 -13.25 -14.32 -3.54
CA ASN A 8 -13.36 -12.91 -3.30
C ASN A 8 -11.98 -12.30 -3.17
N ARG A 9 -11.97 -10.99 -3.18
CA ARG A 9 -10.74 -10.24 -3.19
C ARG A 9 -9.95 -10.40 -1.90
N SER A 10 -10.64 -10.50 -0.77
CA SER A 10 -9.95 -10.67 0.50
C SER A 10 -9.19 -11.98 0.55
N GLN A 11 -9.78 -13.03 0.01
CA GLN A 11 -9.10 -14.31 -0.03
C GLN A 11 -7.87 -14.25 -0.93
N ALA A 12 -7.99 -13.55 -2.04
CA ALA A 12 -6.88 -13.40 -2.96
C ALA A 12 -5.71 -12.66 -2.29
N ILE A 13 -6.01 -11.62 -1.59
CA ILE A 13 -4.99 -10.85 -0.89
C ILE A 13 -4.29 -11.70 0.16
N ARG A 14 -5.07 -12.42 0.95
CA ARG A 14 -4.51 -13.27 1.98
C ARG A 14 -3.64 -14.36 1.38
N PHE A 15 -4.11 -14.96 0.30
CA PHE A 15 -3.36 -15.99 -0.39
C PHE A 15 -2.00 -15.45 -0.83
N LEU A 16 -2.00 -14.28 -1.44
CA LEU A 16 -0.76 -13.70 -1.95
C LEU A 16 0.22 -13.39 -0.84
N ILE A 17 -0.30 -12.96 0.29
CA ILE A 17 0.55 -12.65 1.43
C ILE A 17 1.15 -13.91 2.02
N GLU A 18 0.37 -14.96 2.09
CA GLU A 18 0.80 -16.21 2.73
C GLU A 18 1.70 -17.06 1.86
N LYS A 19 1.60 -16.89 0.57
CA LYS A 19 2.33 -17.76 -0.36
C LYS A 19 3.50 -17.00 -0.95
N ASN A 20 4.67 -17.42 -0.61
CA ASN A 20 5.87 -16.81 -1.16
C ASN A 20 5.89 -16.86 -2.67
N VAL A 21 5.27 -17.84 -3.24
CA VAL A 21 5.23 -17.97 -4.69
C VAL A 21 4.55 -16.76 -5.30
N ALA A 22 3.68 -16.12 -4.57
CA ALA A 22 3.01 -14.92 -5.05
C ALA A 22 4.02 -13.81 -5.31
N GLU A 23 5.07 -13.76 -4.53
CA GLU A 23 6.08 -12.73 -4.73
C GLU A 23 6.75 -12.83 -6.08
N HIS A 24 6.96 -14.06 -6.53
CA HIS A 24 7.55 -14.24 -7.85
C HIS A 24 6.64 -13.71 -8.94
N LYS A 25 5.36 -13.94 -8.79
CA LYS A 25 4.39 -13.43 -9.76
C LYS A 25 4.38 -11.93 -9.78
N TRP A 26 4.43 -11.34 -8.58
CA TRP A 26 4.41 -9.88 -8.51
C TRP A 26 5.64 -9.27 -9.13
N GLN A 27 6.77 -9.96 -9.02
CA GLN A 27 8.00 -9.47 -9.61
C GLN A 27 7.99 -9.56 -11.12
N CYS A 28 7.04 -10.26 -11.70
CA CYS A 28 6.93 -10.38 -13.15
C CYS A 28 6.06 -9.31 -13.77
N ASN A 29 5.87 -8.20 -13.08
CA ASN A 29 5.19 -7.02 -13.62
C ASN A 29 3.72 -7.18 -13.93
N HIS A 30 3.04 -8.00 -13.17
CA HIS A 30 1.60 -8.01 -13.27
C HIS A 30 1.03 -6.69 -12.77
N ILE A 31 -0.05 -6.27 -13.40
CA ILE A 31 -0.78 -5.10 -12.92
C ILE A 31 -1.62 -5.53 -11.74
N VAL A 32 -1.47 -4.82 -10.65
CA VAL A 32 -2.17 -5.13 -9.42
C VAL A 32 -2.78 -3.88 -8.84
N ALA A 33 -3.77 -4.07 -8.00
CA ALA A 33 -4.38 -2.98 -7.25
C ALA A 33 -4.22 -3.29 -5.78
N GLY A 34 -4.16 -2.26 -4.98
CA GLY A 34 -3.96 -2.49 -3.56
C GLY A 34 -4.10 -1.24 -2.73
N THR A 35 -3.69 -1.37 -1.50
CA THR A 35 -3.77 -0.30 -0.53
C THR A 35 -2.47 -0.24 0.25
N ILE A 36 -1.95 0.97 0.41
CA ILE A 36 -0.81 1.22 1.28
C ILE A 36 -1.33 2.04 2.43
N PHE A 37 -1.07 1.61 3.66
CA PHE A 37 -1.45 2.44 4.79
C PHE A 37 -0.25 2.66 5.69
N VAL A 38 -0.25 3.79 6.38
CA VAL A 38 0.75 4.11 7.38
C VAL A 38 0.06 4.76 8.56
N ILE A 39 0.58 4.50 9.74
CA ILE A 39 0.05 5.06 10.98
C ILE A 39 1.16 5.86 11.63
N TYR A 40 0.85 7.09 11.99
CA TYR A 40 1.86 7.98 12.56
C TYR A 40 1.22 9.01 13.49
N ASP A 41 2.05 9.72 14.22
CA ASP A 41 1.62 10.77 15.14
C ASP A 41 1.17 11.98 14.34
N GLN A 42 -0.07 12.42 14.54
CA GLN A 42 -0.61 13.55 13.78
C GLN A 42 0.16 14.84 14.01
N LYS A 43 0.91 14.93 15.09
CA LYS A 43 1.70 16.12 15.37
C LYS A 43 2.97 16.19 14.52
N ARG A 44 3.29 15.12 13.84
CA ARG A 44 4.49 15.07 13.02
C ARG A 44 4.18 15.63 11.63
N ALA A 45 4.20 16.94 11.52
CA ALA A 45 3.95 17.61 10.25
C ALA A 45 5.00 17.23 9.19
N ASP A 46 6.20 16.89 9.63
CA ASP A 46 7.24 16.47 8.71
C ASP A 46 6.90 15.16 8.02
N ILE A 47 6.25 14.24 8.73
CA ILE A 47 5.82 12.98 8.12
C ILE A 47 4.72 13.25 7.11
N CYS A 48 3.77 14.08 7.49
CA CYS A 48 2.67 14.43 6.59
C CYS A 48 3.19 15.05 5.29
N ALA A 49 4.14 15.96 5.40
CA ALA A 49 4.73 16.59 4.24
C ALA A 49 5.48 15.58 3.38
N ARG A 50 6.19 14.67 4.01
CA ARG A 50 6.94 13.65 3.30
C ARG A 50 6.01 12.72 2.52
N ILE A 51 4.91 12.33 3.15
CA ILE A 51 3.92 11.49 2.48
C ILE A 51 3.35 12.22 1.27
N SER A 52 3.04 13.50 1.43
CA SER A 52 2.51 14.30 0.32
C SER A 52 3.51 14.35 -0.84
N ASP A 53 4.79 14.56 -0.53
CA ASP A 53 5.81 14.60 -1.57
C ASP A 53 5.89 13.29 -2.33
N ILE A 54 5.86 12.18 -1.60
CA ILE A 54 5.93 10.87 -2.23
C ILE A 54 4.71 10.64 -3.12
N GLN A 55 3.53 11.06 -2.66
CA GLN A 55 2.33 10.90 -3.46
C GLN A 55 2.37 11.74 -4.72
N ILE A 56 2.87 12.94 -4.63
CA ILE A 56 2.99 13.80 -5.81
C ILE A 56 3.93 13.18 -6.83
N GLU A 57 5.02 12.60 -6.37
CA GLU A 57 5.99 11.96 -7.25
C GLU A 57 5.44 10.70 -7.91
N ASN A 58 4.39 10.13 -7.36
CA ASN A 58 3.85 8.84 -7.80
C ASN A 58 2.37 8.92 -8.14
N GLN A 59 1.91 10.07 -8.62
CA GLN A 59 0.51 10.28 -8.94
C GLN A 59 -0.06 9.24 -9.89
N ASN A 60 0.77 8.77 -10.80
CA ASN A 60 0.32 7.80 -11.79
C ASN A 60 -0.02 6.44 -11.17
N LEU A 61 0.42 6.18 -9.96
CA LEU A 61 0.15 4.92 -9.28
C LEU A 61 -0.97 5.04 -8.25
N ILE A 62 -1.32 6.25 -7.85
CA ILE A 62 -2.25 6.46 -6.74
C ILE A 62 -3.62 6.86 -7.28
N LEU A 63 -4.63 6.07 -6.94
CA LEU A 63 -6.01 6.33 -7.36
C LEU A 63 -6.69 7.30 -6.41
N SER A 64 -6.42 7.18 -5.14
CA SER A 64 -7.00 8.07 -4.14
C SER A 64 -6.22 7.93 -2.84
N SER A 65 -6.43 8.87 -1.95
CA SER A 65 -5.85 8.77 -0.63
C SER A 65 -6.79 9.45 0.37
N ALA A 66 -6.67 9.05 1.62
CA ALA A 66 -7.50 9.59 2.68
C ALA A 66 -6.73 9.56 3.99
N GLN A 67 -7.09 10.46 4.87
CA GLN A 67 -6.51 10.53 6.20
C GLN A 67 -7.62 10.40 7.22
N HIS A 68 -7.36 9.64 8.27
CA HIS A 68 -8.34 9.43 9.33
C HIS A 68 -7.65 9.56 10.67
N TYR A 69 -8.32 10.18 11.60
CA TYR A 69 -7.83 10.25 12.97
C TYR A 69 -8.47 9.09 13.72
N ILE A 70 -7.66 8.09 14.03
CA ILE A 70 -8.19 6.83 14.58
C ILE A 70 -8.16 6.79 16.10
N SER A 71 -7.37 7.66 16.71
CA SER A 71 -7.38 7.85 18.15
C SER A 71 -6.71 9.18 18.42
N GLU A 72 -6.74 9.61 19.66
CA GLU A 72 -6.17 10.89 20.00
C GLU A 72 -4.70 10.92 19.62
N GLY A 73 -4.35 11.86 18.76
CA GLY A 73 -2.98 12.06 18.34
C GLY A 73 -2.45 11.07 17.31
N THR A 74 -3.31 10.19 16.80
CA THR A 74 -2.87 9.17 15.85
C THR A 74 -3.60 9.30 14.54
N CYS A 75 -2.85 9.27 13.46
CA CYS A 75 -3.39 9.43 12.12
C CYS A 75 -3.14 8.17 11.30
N LEU A 76 -4.16 7.74 10.59
CA LEU A 76 -4.07 6.66 9.60
C LEU A 76 -4.18 7.27 8.22
N HIS A 77 -3.16 7.08 7.41
CA HIS A 77 -3.18 7.54 6.03
C HIS A 77 -3.27 6.32 5.12
N VAL A 78 -4.23 6.35 4.21
CA VAL A 78 -4.51 5.22 3.31
C VAL A 78 -4.44 5.71 1.88
N ALA A 79 -3.69 5.00 1.06
CA ALA A 79 -3.61 5.30 -0.36
C ALA A 79 -4.05 4.07 -1.14
N THR A 80 -4.99 4.25 -2.05
CA THR A 80 -5.43 3.19 -2.95
C THR A 80 -4.59 3.31 -4.22
N VAL A 81 -3.96 2.21 -4.62
CA VAL A 81 -2.95 2.25 -5.67
C VAL A 81 -3.19 1.17 -6.71
N MET A 82 -2.67 1.41 -7.90
CA MET A 82 -2.73 0.44 -8.98
C MET A 82 -1.55 0.66 -9.91
N GLY A 83 -0.92 -0.42 -10.32
CA GLY A 83 0.24 -0.35 -11.20
C GLY A 83 0.96 -1.67 -11.22
N GLU A 84 2.19 -1.66 -11.70
CA GLU A 84 3.02 -2.85 -11.66
C GLU A 84 3.39 -3.18 -10.22
N ALA A 85 3.37 -4.46 -9.90
CA ALA A 85 3.62 -4.90 -8.54
C ALA A 85 4.92 -4.34 -7.96
N ARG A 86 5.99 -4.35 -8.75
CA ARG A 86 7.27 -3.85 -8.23
C ARG A 86 7.25 -2.35 -8.00
N GLN A 87 6.47 -1.62 -8.78
CA GLN A 87 6.33 -0.18 -8.56
C GLN A 87 5.59 0.09 -7.26
N LEU A 88 4.55 -0.68 -6.99
CA LEU A 88 3.80 -0.52 -5.75
C LEU A 88 4.63 -0.93 -4.54
N THR A 89 5.43 -1.97 -4.69
CA THR A 89 6.31 -2.40 -3.61
C THR A 89 7.33 -1.30 -3.29
N ALA A 90 7.91 -0.71 -4.32
CA ALA A 90 8.87 0.38 -4.10
C ALA A 90 8.21 1.58 -3.46
N LEU A 91 7.00 1.92 -3.90
CA LEU A 91 6.26 3.03 -3.32
C LEU A 91 5.95 2.77 -1.84
N ALA A 92 5.50 1.56 -1.53
CA ALA A 92 5.20 1.21 -0.15
C ALA A 92 6.46 1.26 0.71
N ASP A 93 7.58 0.80 0.19
CA ASP A 93 8.83 0.84 0.93
C ASP A 93 9.22 2.28 1.25
N ARG A 94 9.03 3.19 0.30
CA ARG A 94 9.34 4.59 0.54
C ARG A 94 8.44 5.18 1.63
N MET A 95 7.15 4.84 1.60
CA MET A 95 6.22 5.38 2.57
C MET A 95 6.42 4.78 3.95
N THR A 96 6.62 3.47 4.03
CA THR A 96 6.72 2.83 5.32
C THR A 96 8.08 3.04 5.99
N SER A 97 9.09 3.42 5.22
CA SER A 97 10.42 3.65 5.79
C SER A 97 10.62 5.08 6.29
N ILE A 98 9.64 5.93 6.17
CA ILE A 98 9.74 7.28 6.72
C ILE A 98 9.94 7.18 8.23
N LYS A 99 10.97 7.86 8.72
CA LYS A 99 11.25 7.82 10.14
C LYS A 99 10.09 8.38 10.93
N GLY A 100 9.61 7.61 11.90
CA GLY A 100 8.46 8.01 12.70
C GLY A 100 7.17 7.29 12.34
N ILE A 101 7.15 6.56 11.25
CA ILE A 101 6.01 5.72 10.92
C ILE A 101 5.97 4.58 11.94
N ARG A 102 4.84 4.42 12.61
CA ARG A 102 4.68 3.37 13.62
C ARG A 102 4.35 2.04 12.99
N HIS A 103 3.45 2.07 12.02
CA HIS A 103 3.01 0.87 11.32
C HIS A 103 2.73 1.23 9.90
N GLY A 104 2.99 0.31 9.00
CA GLY A 104 2.70 0.51 7.60
C GLY A 104 2.67 -0.81 6.88
N LYS A 105 1.87 -0.88 5.83
CA LYS A 105 1.73 -2.12 5.11
C LYS A 105 1.17 -1.90 3.71
N LEU A 106 1.54 -2.78 2.80
CA LEU A 106 1.00 -2.83 1.45
C LEU A 106 0.21 -4.12 1.31
N LEU A 107 -1.03 -4.00 0.89
CA LEU A 107 -1.86 -5.14 0.55
C LEU A 107 -2.20 -5.00 -0.93
N MET A 108 -2.01 -6.06 -1.69
CA MET A 108 -2.31 -5.98 -3.12
C MET A 108 -2.87 -7.29 -3.65
N SER A 109 -3.57 -7.18 -4.75
CA SER A 109 -4.19 -8.29 -5.44
C SER A 109 -4.18 -7.97 -6.93
N ARG A 110 -4.30 -8.99 -7.76
CA ARG A 110 -4.36 -8.78 -9.19
C ARG A 110 -5.54 -7.89 -9.54
N ALA A 111 -5.32 -7.03 -10.54
CA ALA A 111 -6.36 -6.12 -10.97
C ALA A 111 -7.38 -6.77 -11.89
N GLU A 112 -7.14 -7.99 -12.28
CA GLU A 112 -8.06 -8.71 -13.21
C GLU A 112 -8.83 -9.81 -12.49
#